data_d2aa9b64c1148b8b745eaa0554e672fe
#
_entry.id   d2aa9b64c1148b8b745eaa0554e672fe
#
_cell.length_a   1.000
_cell.length_b   1.000
_cell.length_c   1.000
_cell.angle_alpha   90.00
_cell.angle_beta   90.00
_cell.angle_gamma   90.00
#
_symmetry.space_group_name_H-M   'P 1'
#
loop_
_entity.id
_entity.type
_entity.pdbx_description
1 polymer ?
#
loop_
_entity_poly.entity_id
_entity_poly.type
_entity_poly.pdbx_seq_one_letter_code
_entity_poly.pdbx_strand_id
1 'polypeptide(L)'
;DHSQWEAWFNSLAGIMDRIPMAPIMGNHETYDRDWQVREPVAYLKEFAVPDNGSSKYGRYYYSYDYGPVHFIVLNTQLQELKEMSPDLREEQLRWFRQDVANSQKPWKVVLMHRDALQYRINGRPERQEGFDEEGLVWMPVFEEMGVDAVLSAHLHTYRNRGHIRNFQHDASGPLYILTGVAGNVRYPNLWVNHVLDEYVAPQPETANYMTMQATENQLDFYCYLPDGTELNHEVLKK
;
A
#
# COMPACT_ATOMS: atom_id res chain seq x y z
N ASP A 1 15.81 1.28 -14.54
CA ASP A 1 16.28 1.36 -15.91
C ASP A 1 15.26 2.10 -16.77
N HIS A 2 15.73 2.98 -17.67
CA HIS A 2 14.86 3.80 -18.52
C HIS A 2 13.93 2.95 -19.39
N SER A 3 14.41 1.85 -19.95
CA SER A 3 13.58 0.94 -20.77
C SER A 3 12.44 0.27 -19.99
N GLN A 4 12.62 0.04 -18.70
CA GLN A 4 11.54 -0.51 -17.85
C GLN A 4 10.46 0.54 -17.60
N TRP A 5 10.85 1.79 -17.36
CA TRP A 5 9.91 2.91 -17.25
C TRP A 5 9.17 3.17 -18.56
N GLU A 6 9.87 3.15 -19.71
CA GLU A 6 9.22 3.25 -21.02
C GLU A 6 8.18 2.13 -21.22
N ALA A 7 8.50 0.88 -20.90
CA ALA A 7 7.58 -0.23 -21.01
C ALA A 7 6.35 -0.04 -20.09
N TRP A 8 6.57 0.45 -18.88
CA TRP A 8 5.50 0.72 -17.93
C TRP A 8 4.58 1.84 -18.42
N PHE A 9 5.12 3.00 -18.84
CA PHE A 9 4.33 4.09 -19.40
C PHE A 9 3.58 3.68 -20.67
N ASN A 10 4.21 2.91 -21.55
CA ASN A 10 3.56 2.41 -22.76
C ASN A 10 2.40 1.46 -22.46
N SER A 11 2.49 0.65 -21.40
CA SER A 11 1.41 -0.23 -20.98
C SER A 11 0.16 0.50 -20.47
N LEU A 12 0.33 1.76 -20.04
CA LEU A 12 -0.72 2.62 -19.52
C LEU A 12 -1.12 3.74 -20.48
N ALA A 13 -0.58 3.74 -21.71
CA ALA A 13 -0.93 4.73 -22.73
C ALA A 13 -2.45 4.72 -23.01
N GLY A 14 -3.03 5.91 -23.10
CA GLY A 14 -4.48 6.09 -23.27
C GLY A 14 -5.28 6.03 -21.95
N ILE A 15 -4.65 5.70 -20.83
CA ILE A 15 -5.23 5.77 -19.49
C ILE A 15 -4.64 6.96 -18.74
N MET A 16 -3.31 7.05 -18.64
CA MET A 16 -2.61 8.08 -17.88
C MET A 16 -2.80 9.50 -18.41
N ASP A 17 -3.13 9.64 -19.67
CA ASP A 17 -3.47 10.94 -20.29
C ASP A 17 -4.85 11.47 -19.89
N ARG A 18 -5.65 10.64 -19.21
CA ARG A 18 -7.04 10.95 -18.81
C ARG A 18 -7.29 10.82 -17.32
N ILE A 19 -6.55 9.94 -16.65
CA ILE A 19 -6.73 9.64 -15.23
C ILE A 19 -5.46 10.04 -14.48
N PRO A 20 -5.54 11.00 -13.55
CA PRO A 20 -4.41 11.36 -12.71
C PRO A 20 -3.90 10.14 -11.92
N MET A 21 -2.59 10.03 -11.78
CA MET A 21 -1.96 8.96 -11.04
C MET A 21 -1.42 9.43 -9.70
N ALA A 22 -1.57 8.57 -8.69
CA ALA A 22 -0.99 8.73 -7.37
C ALA A 22 -0.08 7.51 -7.07
N PRO A 23 1.13 7.45 -7.64
CA PRO A 23 2.01 6.30 -7.53
C PRO A 23 2.54 6.13 -6.11
N ILE A 24 2.69 4.87 -5.68
CA ILE A 24 3.31 4.48 -4.42
C ILE A 24 4.69 3.92 -4.73
N MET A 25 5.72 4.40 -4.01
CA MET A 25 7.07 3.88 -4.13
C MET A 25 7.16 2.46 -3.57
N GLY A 26 7.65 1.52 -4.38
CA GLY A 26 7.96 0.16 -3.95
C GLY A 26 9.46 -0.07 -3.78
N ASN A 27 9.85 -1.28 -3.37
CA ASN A 27 11.27 -1.61 -3.20
C ASN A 27 12.05 -1.63 -4.52
N HIS A 28 11.40 -1.93 -5.64
CA HIS A 28 12.06 -1.93 -6.95
C HIS A 28 12.48 -0.52 -7.43
N GLU A 29 11.87 0.52 -6.92
CA GLU A 29 12.28 1.91 -7.18
C GLU A 29 13.60 2.27 -6.49
N THR A 30 14.00 1.49 -5.49
CA THR A 30 15.25 1.68 -4.73
C THR A 30 16.38 0.75 -5.14
N TYR A 31 16.21 -0.09 -6.17
CA TYR A 31 17.25 -0.97 -6.68
C TYR A 31 17.72 -0.59 -8.09
N ASP A 32 19.02 -0.73 -8.33
CA ASP A 32 19.56 -0.72 -9.69
C ASP A 32 19.47 -2.12 -10.34
N ARG A 33 20.00 -2.27 -11.55
CA ARG A 33 19.95 -3.53 -12.32
C ARG A 33 20.77 -4.66 -11.69
N ASP A 34 21.74 -4.30 -10.84
CA ASP A 34 22.61 -5.24 -10.14
C ASP A 34 22.12 -5.51 -8.70
N TRP A 35 20.87 -5.15 -8.42
CA TRP A 35 20.21 -5.27 -7.11
C TRP A 35 20.93 -4.52 -5.99
N GLN A 36 21.68 -3.47 -6.35
CA GLN A 36 22.25 -2.59 -5.35
C GLN A 36 21.26 -1.48 -4.99
N VAL A 37 21.16 -1.21 -3.69
CA VAL A 37 20.27 -0.15 -3.20
C VAL A 37 20.78 1.21 -3.70
N ARG A 38 19.86 2.05 -4.17
CA ARG A 38 20.09 3.40 -4.68
C ARG A 38 18.97 4.33 -4.23
N GLU A 39 19.28 5.62 -4.25
CA GLU A 39 18.26 6.65 -4.17
C GLU A 39 17.21 6.44 -5.29
N PRO A 40 15.91 6.62 -5.02
CA PRO A 40 14.84 6.39 -5.98
C PRO A 40 14.72 7.54 -7.02
N VAL A 41 15.84 7.93 -7.60
CA VAL A 41 15.96 9.13 -8.47
C VAL A 41 15.03 9.04 -9.68
N ALA A 42 14.84 7.86 -10.24
CA ALA A 42 13.96 7.68 -11.38
C ALA A 42 12.50 7.99 -10.98
N TYR A 43 12.01 7.37 -9.92
CA TYR A 43 10.67 7.65 -9.38
C TYR A 43 10.45 9.14 -9.12
N LEU A 44 11.40 9.78 -8.43
CA LEU A 44 11.31 11.21 -8.09
C LEU A 44 11.36 12.14 -9.31
N LYS A 45 11.88 11.69 -10.44
CA LYS A 45 11.90 12.44 -11.70
C LYS A 45 10.69 12.19 -12.58
N GLU A 46 10.24 10.95 -12.64
CA GLU A 46 9.14 10.54 -13.53
C GLU A 46 7.76 10.97 -13.00
N PHE A 47 7.60 11.10 -11.67
CA PHE A 47 6.30 11.41 -11.08
C PHE A 47 6.27 12.78 -10.39
N ALA A 48 5.34 13.62 -10.83
CA ALA A 48 5.04 14.91 -10.23
C ALA A 48 3.96 14.77 -9.14
N VAL A 49 4.26 14.01 -8.08
CA VAL A 49 3.36 13.86 -6.93
C VAL A 49 3.36 15.13 -6.05
N PRO A 50 2.35 15.33 -5.18
CA PRO A 50 2.36 16.42 -4.21
C PRO A 50 3.66 16.50 -3.41
N ASP A 51 4.21 17.70 -3.26
CA ASP A 51 5.41 17.99 -2.48
C ASP A 51 5.02 18.57 -1.12
N ASN A 52 4.19 17.82 -0.39
CA ASN A 52 3.67 18.18 0.92
C ASN A 52 4.16 17.26 2.06
N GLY A 53 5.13 16.43 1.77
CA GLY A 53 5.89 15.68 2.78
C GLY A 53 6.74 16.63 3.64
N SER A 54 7.72 16.08 4.36
CA SER A 54 8.68 16.95 5.06
C SER A 54 9.60 17.66 4.08
N SER A 55 10.14 18.81 4.50
CA SER A 55 11.07 19.59 3.67
C SER A 55 12.34 18.81 3.27
N LYS A 56 12.70 17.78 4.05
CA LYS A 56 13.86 16.92 3.80
C LYS A 56 13.56 15.80 2.80
N TYR A 57 12.35 15.25 2.84
CA TYR A 57 11.94 14.09 2.06
C TYR A 57 10.72 14.39 1.19
N GLY A 58 10.71 15.55 0.54
CA GLY A 58 9.65 15.92 -0.39
C GLY A 58 9.45 14.86 -1.47
N ARG A 59 8.20 14.47 -1.72
CA ARG A 59 7.78 13.44 -2.69
C ARG A 59 8.19 11.99 -2.38
N TYR A 60 8.92 11.72 -1.28
CA TYR A 60 9.12 10.34 -0.79
C TYR A 60 7.84 9.75 -0.23
N TYR A 61 7.02 10.60 0.35
CA TYR A 61 5.68 10.35 0.87
C TYR A 61 4.87 11.63 0.73
N TYR A 62 3.57 11.52 0.62
CA TYR A 62 2.70 12.65 0.38
C TYR A 62 1.26 12.32 0.74
N SER A 63 0.40 13.32 0.76
CA SER A 63 -1.05 13.16 0.89
C SER A 63 -1.80 13.96 -0.17
N TYR A 64 -3.05 13.60 -0.39
CA TYR A 64 -3.96 14.34 -1.25
C TYR A 64 -5.40 14.04 -0.87
N ASP A 65 -6.27 14.98 -1.17
CA ASP A 65 -7.71 14.84 -1.00
C ASP A 65 -8.39 14.50 -2.32
N TYR A 66 -9.28 13.50 -2.29
CA TYR A 66 -10.17 13.22 -3.40
C TYR A 66 -11.58 12.91 -2.90
N GLY A 67 -12.54 13.78 -3.25
CA GLY A 67 -13.89 13.71 -2.70
C GLY A 67 -13.88 13.79 -1.16
N PRO A 68 -14.56 12.86 -0.46
CA PRO A 68 -14.62 12.84 1.00
C PRO A 68 -13.40 12.15 1.64
N VAL A 69 -12.39 11.74 0.87
CA VAL A 69 -11.27 10.93 1.35
C VAL A 69 -9.99 11.73 1.38
N HIS A 70 -9.26 11.61 2.48
CA HIS A 70 -7.86 11.98 2.63
C HIS A 70 -7.00 10.75 2.41
N PHE A 71 -6.23 10.73 1.33
CA PHE A 71 -5.28 9.67 1.01
C PHE A 71 -3.89 10.02 1.49
N ILE A 72 -3.25 9.09 2.18
CA ILE A 72 -1.90 9.23 2.71
C ILE A 72 -1.03 8.15 2.08
N VAL A 73 -0.06 8.56 1.26
CA VAL A 73 0.89 7.66 0.61
C VAL A 73 2.17 7.61 1.43
N LEU A 74 2.51 6.42 1.94
CA LEU A 74 3.69 6.20 2.75
C LEU A 74 4.83 5.55 1.95
N ASN A 75 6.04 5.93 2.28
CA ASN A 75 7.25 5.23 1.87
C ASN A 75 7.61 4.18 2.92
N THR A 76 7.48 2.92 2.57
CA THR A 76 7.80 1.78 3.43
C THR A 76 9.10 1.08 3.03
N GLN A 77 10.00 1.77 2.31
CA GLN A 77 11.31 1.24 1.93
C GLN A 77 12.39 1.65 2.94
N LEU A 78 12.04 1.58 4.23
CA LEU A 78 12.87 2.07 5.33
C LEU A 78 14.16 1.25 5.48
N GLN A 79 14.11 -0.04 5.23
CA GLN A 79 15.28 -0.91 5.28
C GLN A 79 16.25 -0.67 4.12
N GLU A 80 15.73 -0.48 2.92
CA GLU A 80 16.52 -0.16 1.73
C GLU A 80 17.19 1.21 1.88
N LEU A 81 16.47 2.19 2.37
CA LEU A 81 16.93 3.57 2.44
C LEU A 81 17.68 3.93 3.75
N LYS A 82 17.81 3.01 4.70
CA LYS A 82 18.34 3.30 6.05
C LYS A 82 19.72 3.97 6.07
N GLU A 83 20.59 3.64 5.12
CA GLU A 83 21.94 4.19 5.03
C GLU A 83 21.96 5.60 4.40
N MET A 84 21.04 5.84 3.46
CA MET A 84 20.94 7.10 2.72
C MET A 84 19.99 8.10 3.38
N SER A 85 19.01 7.58 4.11
CA SER A 85 17.94 8.36 4.73
C SER A 85 17.63 7.82 6.15
N PRO A 86 18.59 7.89 7.07
CA PRO A 86 18.50 7.20 8.36
C PRO A 86 17.38 7.69 9.28
N ASP A 87 16.92 8.92 9.12
CA ASP A 87 15.83 9.53 9.90
C ASP A 87 14.48 9.57 9.12
N LEU A 88 14.40 8.88 7.98
CA LEU A 88 13.19 8.87 7.14
C LEU A 88 11.95 8.40 7.92
N ARG A 89 12.11 7.37 8.77
CA ARG A 89 11.02 6.83 9.60
C ARG A 89 10.48 7.89 10.55
N GLU A 90 11.37 8.52 11.32
CA GLU A 90 10.99 9.50 12.34
C GLU A 90 10.37 10.75 11.71
N GLU A 91 10.93 11.22 10.60
CA GLU A 91 10.39 12.34 9.82
C GLU A 91 9.00 12.03 9.28
N GLN A 92 8.83 10.85 8.70
CA GLN A 92 7.56 10.43 8.14
C GLN A 92 6.49 10.22 9.22
N LEU A 93 6.83 9.61 10.36
CA LEU A 93 5.92 9.44 11.49
C LEU A 93 5.43 10.78 12.06
N ARG A 94 6.33 11.76 12.16
CA ARG A 94 5.99 13.11 12.63
C ARG A 94 5.08 13.82 11.65
N TRP A 95 5.44 13.79 10.37
CA TRP A 95 4.62 14.34 9.29
C TRP A 95 3.23 13.69 9.24
N PHE A 96 3.15 12.37 9.28
CA PHE A 96 1.91 11.62 9.22
C PHE A 96 0.91 12.06 10.31
N ARG A 97 1.38 12.15 11.57
CA ARG A 97 0.52 12.61 12.67
C ARG A 97 0.00 14.02 12.45
N GLN A 98 0.84 14.90 11.96
CA GLN A 98 0.47 16.27 11.69
C GLN A 98 -0.52 16.38 10.51
N ASP A 99 -0.26 15.65 9.45
CA ASP A 99 -1.06 15.64 8.23
C ASP A 99 -2.47 15.11 8.50
N VAL A 100 -2.56 13.94 9.13
CA VAL A 100 -3.85 13.34 9.51
C VAL A 100 -4.63 14.22 10.49
N ALA A 101 -3.97 14.82 11.48
CA ALA A 101 -4.62 15.72 12.45
C ALA A 101 -5.17 16.99 11.80
N ASN A 102 -4.56 17.47 10.74
CA ASN A 102 -5.00 18.66 9.99
C ASN A 102 -6.14 18.36 9.00
N SER A 103 -6.31 17.11 8.59
CA SER A 103 -7.35 16.73 7.62
C SER A 103 -8.75 16.85 8.22
N GLN A 104 -9.65 17.49 7.47
CA GLN A 104 -11.08 17.62 7.79
C GLN A 104 -11.93 16.59 7.03
N LYS A 105 -11.30 15.71 6.25
CA LYS A 105 -12.03 14.69 5.50
C LYS A 105 -12.58 13.62 6.43
N PRO A 106 -13.83 13.15 6.19
CA PRO A 106 -14.42 12.09 7.00
C PRO A 106 -13.63 10.79 6.93
N TRP A 107 -13.00 10.48 5.80
CA TRP A 107 -12.27 9.23 5.59
C TRP A 107 -10.78 9.45 5.46
N LYS A 108 -9.99 8.57 6.10
CA LYS A 108 -8.54 8.53 6.05
C LYS A 108 -8.09 7.16 5.55
N VAL A 109 -7.49 7.13 4.35
CA VAL A 109 -7.05 5.90 3.70
C VAL A 109 -5.54 5.96 3.49
N VAL A 110 -4.84 4.99 4.06
CA VAL A 110 -3.39 4.85 3.92
C VAL A 110 -3.07 3.93 2.73
N LEU A 111 -2.13 4.35 1.91
CA LEU A 111 -1.58 3.61 0.79
C LEU A 111 -0.08 3.36 1.04
N MET A 112 0.33 2.10 1.04
CA MET A 112 1.74 1.74 1.27
C MET A 112 2.15 0.51 0.47
N HIS A 113 3.44 0.36 0.18
CA HIS A 113 3.90 -0.78 -0.61
C HIS A 113 4.09 -2.04 0.23
N ARG A 114 4.94 -1.98 1.28
CA ARG A 114 5.17 -3.16 2.12
C ARG A 114 3.93 -3.48 2.95
N ASP A 115 3.70 -4.77 3.12
CA ASP A 115 2.57 -5.24 3.91
C ASP A 115 2.83 -5.10 5.42
N ALA A 116 1.77 -4.94 6.19
CA ALA A 116 1.83 -4.91 7.65
C ALA A 116 2.02 -6.30 8.26
N LEU A 117 1.60 -7.37 7.55
CA LEU A 117 1.63 -8.73 8.04
C LEU A 117 2.80 -9.52 7.46
N GLN A 118 3.40 -10.36 8.30
CA GLN A 118 4.39 -11.34 7.89
C GLN A 118 3.75 -12.71 7.71
N TYR A 119 3.81 -13.23 6.49
CA TYR A 119 3.29 -14.55 6.13
C TYR A 119 4.35 -15.64 6.28
N ARG A 120 3.90 -16.84 6.66
CA ARG A 120 4.69 -18.06 6.46
C ARG A 120 4.85 -18.32 4.96
N ILE A 121 5.96 -18.94 4.59
CA ILE A 121 6.28 -19.30 3.21
C ILE A 121 6.36 -20.79 3.10
N ASN A 122 5.68 -21.38 2.12
CA ASN A 122 5.80 -22.81 1.83
C ASN A 122 7.27 -23.17 1.49
N GLY A 123 7.78 -24.23 2.12
CA GLY A 123 9.17 -24.65 1.95
C GLY A 123 10.19 -23.84 2.76
N ARG A 124 9.75 -22.88 3.59
CA ARG A 124 10.63 -22.08 4.49
C ARG A 124 10.08 -22.10 5.92
N PRO A 125 10.29 -23.21 6.66
CA PRO A 125 9.70 -23.36 8.00
C PRO A 125 10.26 -22.38 9.04
N GLU A 126 11.42 -21.78 8.77
CA GLU A 126 12.04 -20.76 9.61
C GLU A 126 11.27 -19.42 9.59
N ARG A 127 10.51 -19.15 8.54
CA ARG A 127 9.70 -17.93 8.46
C ARG A 127 8.39 -18.10 9.20
N GLN A 128 8.29 -17.46 10.34
CA GLN A 128 7.09 -17.50 11.19
C GLN A 128 6.03 -16.51 10.71
N GLU A 129 4.79 -16.83 11.02
CA GLU A 129 3.68 -15.89 10.89
C GLU A 129 3.76 -14.79 11.95
N GLY A 130 3.29 -13.59 11.63
CA GLY A 130 3.27 -12.47 12.55
C GLY A 130 3.05 -11.14 11.86
N PHE A 131 3.79 -10.13 12.30
CA PHE A 131 3.76 -8.78 11.75
C PHE A 131 5.14 -8.42 11.21
N ASP A 132 5.16 -7.74 10.07
CA ASP A 132 6.40 -7.21 9.52
C ASP A 132 6.85 -5.97 10.35
N GLU A 133 8.08 -5.54 10.19
CA GLU A 133 8.60 -4.35 10.88
C GLU A 133 7.70 -3.13 10.62
N GLU A 134 7.24 -2.96 9.37
CA GLU A 134 6.31 -1.91 9.00
C GLU A 134 4.98 -2.02 9.77
N GLY A 135 4.45 -3.23 9.95
CA GLY A 135 3.25 -3.46 10.74
C GLY A 135 3.44 -3.10 12.21
N LEU A 136 4.56 -3.52 12.81
CA LEU A 136 4.86 -3.20 14.21
C LEU A 136 5.01 -1.69 14.46
N VAL A 137 5.50 -0.94 13.49
CA VAL A 137 5.66 0.51 13.58
C VAL A 137 4.35 1.25 13.32
N TRP A 138 3.67 0.90 12.23
CA TRP A 138 2.57 1.72 11.71
C TRP A 138 1.20 1.36 12.27
N MET A 139 0.89 0.09 12.53
CA MET A 139 -0.45 -0.30 12.99
C MET A 139 -0.90 0.44 14.25
N PRO A 140 -0.06 0.58 15.31
CA PRO A 140 -0.45 1.37 16.48
C PRO A 140 -0.69 2.86 16.16
N VAL A 141 0.07 3.41 15.21
CA VAL A 141 -0.07 4.81 14.80
C VAL A 141 -1.36 5.01 13.99
N PHE A 142 -1.72 4.06 13.13
CA PHE A 142 -2.98 4.11 12.40
C PHE A 142 -4.19 4.07 13.33
N GLU A 143 -4.13 3.24 14.36
CA GLU A 143 -5.16 3.16 15.39
C GLU A 143 -5.25 4.46 16.20
N GLU A 144 -4.11 5.02 16.63
CA GLU A 144 -4.01 6.30 17.35
C GLU A 144 -4.64 7.45 16.55
N MET A 145 -4.37 7.50 15.25
CA MET A 145 -4.77 8.61 14.37
C MET A 145 -6.13 8.41 13.71
N GLY A 146 -6.81 7.30 13.98
CA GLY A 146 -8.15 7.02 13.44
C GLY A 146 -8.17 6.83 11.92
N VAL A 147 -7.19 6.09 11.38
CA VAL A 147 -7.19 5.62 9.99
C VAL A 147 -8.36 4.67 9.79
N ASP A 148 -9.09 4.79 8.68
CA ASP A 148 -10.23 3.95 8.36
C ASP A 148 -9.85 2.70 7.57
N ALA A 149 -8.89 2.83 6.62
CA ALA A 149 -8.42 1.70 5.81
C ALA A 149 -6.94 1.82 5.45
N VAL A 150 -6.29 0.68 5.31
CA VAL A 150 -4.88 0.53 4.89
C VAL A 150 -4.82 -0.42 3.71
N LEU A 151 -4.33 0.08 2.57
CA LEU A 151 -4.10 -0.69 1.37
C LEU A 151 -2.59 -0.91 1.20
N SER A 152 -2.17 -2.16 1.18
CA SER A 152 -0.78 -2.57 0.99
C SER A 152 -0.61 -3.42 -0.27
N ALA A 153 0.63 -3.69 -0.68
CA ALA A 153 0.98 -4.41 -1.89
C ALA A 153 2.14 -5.39 -1.67
N HIS A 154 3.15 -5.41 -2.53
CA HIS A 154 4.43 -6.15 -2.41
C HIS A 154 4.34 -7.67 -2.59
N LEU A 155 3.38 -8.35 -2.01
CA LEU A 155 3.35 -9.82 -1.98
C LEU A 155 2.70 -10.46 -3.22
N HIS A 156 2.21 -9.67 -4.17
CA HIS A 156 1.57 -10.12 -5.42
C HIS A 156 0.42 -11.10 -5.16
N THR A 157 -0.43 -10.79 -4.22
CA THR A 157 -1.62 -11.57 -3.87
C THR A 157 -2.70 -10.64 -3.30
N TYR A 158 -3.96 -10.97 -3.52
CA TYR A 158 -5.07 -10.25 -2.90
C TYR A 158 -5.49 -10.96 -1.62
N ARG A 159 -5.52 -10.21 -0.52
CA ARG A 159 -5.96 -10.67 0.80
C ARG A 159 -6.79 -9.58 1.46
N ASN A 160 -7.98 -9.91 1.95
CA ASN A 160 -8.70 -9.05 2.86
C ASN A 160 -8.53 -9.61 4.28
N ARG A 161 -8.11 -8.78 5.22
CA ARG A 161 -7.85 -9.15 6.62
C ARG A 161 -8.94 -8.63 7.54
N GLY A 162 -9.97 -7.98 6.99
CA GLY A 162 -10.97 -7.32 7.84
C GLY A 162 -10.36 -6.22 8.70
N HIS A 163 -11.01 -5.94 9.80
CA HIS A 163 -10.61 -4.92 10.75
C HIS A 163 -9.63 -5.47 11.78
N ILE A 164 -8.51 -4.76 11.98
CA ILE A 164 -7.49 -5.16 12.95
C ILE A 164 -7.21 -4.01 13.91
N ARG A 165 -7.20 -4.33 15.21
CA ARG A 165 -6.78 -3.43 16.29
C ARG A 165 -5.98 -4.22 17.32
N ASN A 166 -4.93 -3.63 17.88
CA ASN A 166 -4.04 -4.30 18.83
C ASN A 166 -3.55 -5.66 18.29
N PHE A 167 -3.24 -5.72 16.98
CA PHE A 167 -2.72 -6.92 16.30
C PHE A 167 -3.67 -8.13 16.28
N GLN A 168 -4.98 -7.91 16.40
CA GLN A 168 -6.01 -8.95 16.33
C GLN A 168 -7.27 -8.42 15.66
N HIS A 169 -8.16 -9.31 15.22
CA HIS A 169 -9.44 -8.88 14.68
C HIS A 169 -10.24 -8.08 15.71
N ASP A 170 -10.67 -6.89 15.29
CA ASP A 170 -11.52 -6.00 16.08
C ASP A 170 -12.23 -5.02 15.13
N ALA A 171 -13.54 -5.04 15.13
CA ALA A 171 -14.38 -4.20 14.26
C ALA A 171 -14.17 -2.67 14.45
N SER A 172 -13.54 -2.26 15.55
CA SER A 172 -13.20 -0.85 15.80
C SER A 172 -11.85 -0.41 15.21
N GLY A 173 -11.09 -1.34 14.64
CA GLY A 173 -9.79 -1.08 14.03
C GLY A 173 -9.90 -0.66 12.56
N PRO A 174 -8.80 -0.20 11.95
CA PRO A 174 -8.71 0.01 10.51
C PRO A 174 -8.98 -1.27 9.72
N LEU A 175 -9.57 -1.14 8.52
CA LEU A 175 -9.64 -2.22 7.54
C LEU A 175 -8.26 -2.41 6.89
N TYR A 176 -7.79 -3.66 6.75
CA TYR A 176 -6.53 -3.98 6.10
C TYR A 176 -6.74 -4.84 4.84
N ILE A 177 -6.35 -4.32 3.69
CA ILE A 177 -6.40 -5.05 2.41
C ILE A 177 -5.01 -5.08 1.78
N LEU A 178 -4.52 -6.28 1.47
CA LEU A 178 -3.39 -6.49 0.59
C LEU A 178 -3.92 -6.50 -0.84
N THR A 179 -3.57 -5.47 -1.60
CA THR A 179 -4.03 -5.29 -2.98
C THR A 179 -3.32 -6.29 -3.89
N GLY A 180 -4.07 -6.78 -4.84
CA GLY A 180 -3.77 -7.94 -5.61
C GLY A 180 -2.60 -7.95 -6.57
N VAL A 181 -2.88 -8.40 -7.79
CA VAL A 181 -1.87 -8.80 -8.75
C VAL A 181 -2.06 -8.08 -10.06
N ALA A 182 -1.08 -7.25 -10.44
CA ALA A 182 -0.96 -6.72 -11.79
C ALA A 182 0.26 -7.34 -12.49
N GLY A 183 0.26 -7.33 -13.83
CA GLY A 183 1.35 -7.88 -14.61
C GLY A 183 1.42 -9.42 -14.61
N ASN A 184 2.60 -9.98 -14.83
CA ASN A 184 2.78 -11.43 -15.07
C ASN A 184 3.55 -12.16 -13.96
N VAL A 185 4.08 -11.46 -12.97
CA VAL A 185 4.81 -12.10 -11.87
C VAL A 185 3.82 -12.70 -10.88
N ARG A 186 3.92 -13.99 -10.68
CA ARG A 186 3.07 -14.78 -9.78
C ARG A 186 3.92 -15.62 -8.85
N TYR A 187 3.39 -15.87 -7.67
CA TYR A 187 4.00 -16.74 -6.66
C TYR A 187 3.00 -17.82 -6.23
N PRO A 188 2.62 -18.74 -7.14
CA PRO A 188 1.60 -19.74 -6.86
C PRO A 188 2.00 -20.58 -5.65
N ASN A 189 1.08 -20.73 -4.69
CA ASN A 189 1.27 -21.50 -3.46
C ASN A 189 2.48 -21.08 -2.60
N LEU A 190 3.02 -19.87 -2.78
CA LEU A 190 4.15 -19.39 -1.98
C LEU A 190 3.70 -19.06 -0.54
N TRP A 191 2.61 -18.31 -0.42
CA TRP A 191 2.15 -17.80 0.87
C TRP A 191 1.18 -18.79 1.55
N VAL A 192 1.47 -19.12 2.80
CA VAL A 192 0.51 -19.81 3.68
C VAL A 192 -0.45 -18.76 4.23
N ASN A 193 -1.75 -19.05 4.25
CA ASN A 193 -2.73 -18.12 4.78
C ASN A 193 -2.39 -17.71 6.21
N HIS A 194 -2.56 -16.43 6.49
CA HIS A 194 -2.38 -15.83 7.80
C HIS A 194 -3.66 -16.03 8.63
N VAL A 195 -3.53 -16.15 9.95
CA VAL A 195 -4.68 -16.28 10.85
C VAL A 195 -5.65 -15.08 10.75
N LEU A 196 -5.15 -13.93 10.31
CA LEU A 196 -5.95 -12.71 10.10
C LEU A 196 -6.51 -12.58 8.67
N ASP A 197 -6.30 -13.53 7.77
CA ASP A 197 -6.92 -13.49 6.44
C ASP A 197 -8.41 -13.89 6.56
N GLU A 198 -9.33 -12.97 6.30
CA GLU A 198 -10.77 -13.23 6.21
C GLU A 198 -11.17 -13.71 4.81
N TYR A 199 -10.56 -13.13 3.78
CA TYR A 199 -10.74 -13.54 2.39
C TYR A 199 -9.40 -13.63 1.67
N VAL A 200 -9.28 -14.69 0.87
CA VAL A 200 -8.10 -14.99 0.05
C VAL A 200 -8.57 -15.20 -1.39
N ALA A 201 -7.98 -14.49 -2.35
CA ALA A 201 -8.30 -14.71 -3.75
C ALA A 201 -8.07 -16.17 -4.15
N PRO A 202 -8.94 -16.76 -5.01
CA PRO A 202 -8.77 -18.13 -5.49
C PRO A 202 -7.40 -18.38 -6.11
N GLN A 203 -6.83 -19.55 -5.85
CA GLN A 203 -5.51 -19.94 -6.34
C GLN A 203 -5.63 -20.98 -7.51
N PRO A 204 -4.77 -20.92 -8.53
CA PRO A 204 -3.71 -19.93 -8.76
C PRO A 204 -4.30 -18.55 -9.07
N GLU A 205 -3.79 -17.54 -8.40
CA GLU A 205 -4.32 -16.18 -8.51
C GLU A 205 -4.05 -15.59 -9.90
N THR A 206 -5.06 -14.94 -10.46
CA THR A 206 -4.96 -14.22 -11.73
C THR A 206 -4.89 -12.71 -11.49
N ALA A 207 -4.65 -11.91 -12.52
CA ALA A 207 -4.69 -10.46 -12.41
C ALA A 207 -6.02 -10.00 -11.81
N ASN A 208 -5.95 -9.01 -10.93
CA ASN A 208 -7.12 -8.39 -10.32
C ASN A 208 -6.84 -6.90 -10.08
N TYR A 209 -7.89 -6.14 -9.88
CA TYR A 209 -7.81 -4.71 -9.62
C TYR A 209 -8.87 -4.30 -8.60
N MET A 210 -8.63 -3.19 -7.93
CA MET A 210 -9.58 -2.63 -6.98
C MET A 210 -10.17 -1.33 -7.50
N THR A 211 -11.43 -1.10 -7.14
CA THR A 211 -12.08 0.21 -7.23
C THR A 211 -12.60 0.61 -5.86
N MET A 212 -12.70 1.91 -5.62
CA MET A 212 -13.28 2.45 -4.41
C MET A 212 -14.39 3.44 -4.77
N GLN A 213 -15.53 3.34 -4.09
CA GLN A 213 -16.58 4.34 -4.11
C GLN A 213 -16.67 5.00 -2.74
N ALA A 214 -16.82 6.32 -2.71
CA ALA A 214 -16.80 7.06 -1.45
C ALA A 214 -17.91 8.10 -1.41
N THR A 215 -18.63 8.11 -0.29
CA THR A 215 -19.53 9.16 0.14
C THR A 215 -19.10 9.68 1.52
N GLU A 216 -19.76 10.71 2.04
CA GLU A 216 -19.50 11.21 3.41
C GLU A 216 -19.63 10.12 4.49
N ASN A 217 -20.53 9.14 4.28
CA ASN A 217 -20.92 8.15 5.28
C ASN A 217 -20.59 6.71 4.90
N GLN A 218 -20.05 6.46 3.71
CA GLN A 218 -19.76 5.11 3.24
C GLN A 218 -18.55 5.07 2.31
N LEU A 219 -17.67 4.09 2.54
CA LEU A 219 -16.64 3.64 1.60
C LEU A 219 -16.94 2.22 1.17
N ASP A 220 -16.90 1.97 -0.13
CA ASP A 220 -16.99 0.63 -0.72
C ASP A 220 -15.68 0.31 -1.43
N PHE A 221 -15.07 -0.83 -1.10
CA PHE A 221 -13.90 -1.37 -1.76
C PHE A 221 -14.29 -2.63 -2.52
N TYR A 222 -14.15 -2.60 -3.83
CA TYR A 222 -14.44 -3.75 -4.70
C TYR A 222 -13.15 -4.28 -5.29
N CYS A 223 -12.97 -5.59 -5.28
CA CYS A 223 -11.92 -6.29 -6.01
C CYS A 223 -12.53 -7.06 -7.17
N TYR A 224 -11.99 -6.88 -8.37
CA TYR A 224 -12.49 -7.50 -9.59
C TYR A 224 -11.40 -8.24 -10.36
N LEU A 225 -11.81 -9.29 -11.08
CA LEU A 225 -11.05 -9.85 -12.19
C LEU A 225 -11.11 -8.93 -13.43
N PRO A 226 -10.19 -9.08 -14.40
CA PRO A 226 -10.21 -8.26 -15.62
C PRO A 226 -11.47 -8.38 -16.46
N ASP A 227 -12.22 -9.47 -16.33
CA ASP A 227 -13.51 -9.67 -17.00
C ASP A 227 -14.70 -9.01 -16.28
N GLY A 228 -14.44 -8.34 -15.14
CA GLY A 228 -15.45 -7.70 -14.33
C GLY A 228 -16.11 -8.59 -13.27
N THR A 229 -15.67 -9.84 -13.14
CA THR A 229 -16.14 -10.72 -12.05
C THR A 229 -15.69 -10.15 -10.70
N GLU A 230 -16.64 -9.91 -9.80
CA GLU A 230 -16.37 -9.47 -8.43
C GLU A 230 -15.79 -10.63 -7.62
N LEU A 231 -14.66 -10.39 -6.99
CA LEU A 231 -14.00 -11.32 -6.08
C LEU A 231 -14.34 -11.04 -4.62
N ASN A 232 -14.34 -9.78 -4.24
CA ASN A 232 -14.57 -9.36 -2.86
C ASN A 232 -15.11 -7.94 -2.81
N HIS A 233 -15.93 -7.65 -1.82
CA HIS A 233 -16.48 -6.32 -1.56
C HIS A 233 -16.51 -6.07 -0.05
N GLU A 234 -15.94 -4.94 0.35
CA GLU A 234 -15.96 -4.45 1.73
C GLU A 234 -16.63 -3.10 1.83
N VAL A 235 -17.37 -2.90 2.92
CA VAL A 235 -18.16 -1.69 3.15
C VAL A 235 -17.86 -1.11 4.54
N LEU A 236 -17.33 0.10 4.59
CA LEU A 236 -17.18 0.87 5.81
C LEU A 236 -18.30 1.90 5.92
N LYS A 237 -18.85 2.08 7.12
CA LYS A 237 -19.91 3.06 7.40
C LYS A 237 -19.55 3.90 8.62
N LYS A 238 -19.93 5.19 8.57
CA LYS A 238 -19.88 6.17 9.68
C LYS A 238 -21.28 6.59 10.08
#